data_568498c6b45272af47e160247a83daf1
#
_entry.id   568498c6b45272af47e160247a83daf1
#
_cell.length_a   1.000
_cell.length_b   1.000
_cell.length_c   1.000
_cell.angle_alpha   90.00
_cell.angle_beta   90.00
_cell.angle_gamma   90.00
#
_symmetry.space_group_name_H-M   'P 1'
#
loop_
_entity.id
_entity.type
_entity.pdbx_description
1 polymer ?
#
loop_
_entity_poly.entity_id
_entity_poly.type
_entity_poly.pdbx_seq_one_letter_code
_entity_poly.pdbx_strand_id
1 'polypeptide(L)'
;MKMKNYLVSVILILYMASPLFGQSADEKRFAFRTAFVAHALTYNLDKQNGVGFHFGQFTTEINEDNVKTLEKSFYGFNYAYAFDCLNCDSYFIVTFLNNGSSVITTDDGSTYTYSGWGLSVVGGYSWYFENDISVVLGAGPAYSSESKESENIKSDKGFGKDADERMEKISFLPLVPLLFVGYSF
;
A
#
# COMPACT_ATOMS: atom_id res chain seq x y z
N MET A 1 -2.88 20.58 -2.32
CA MET A 1 -2.98 19.17 -1.88
C MET A 1 -4.40 18.88 -1.38
N LYS A 2 -5.16 18.01 -2.07
CA LYS A 2 -6.60 17.79 -1.81
C LYS A 2 -6.83 16.64 -0.80
N MET A 3 -6.27 16.76 0.41
CA MET A 3 -6.44 15.76 1.48
C MET A 3 -7.88 15.70 2.04
N LYS A 4 -8.68 16.73 1.85
CA LYS A 4 -10.07 16.80 2.39
C LYS A 4 -11.03 15.76 1.82
N ASN A 5 -10.86 15.33 0.58
CA ASN A 5 -11.78 14.40 -0.06
C ASN A 5 -11.58 12.94 0.39
N TYR A 6 -10.37 12.56 0.77
CA TYR A 6 -10.09 11.20 1.25
C TYR A 6 -10.64 10.95 2.66
N LEU A 7 -10.57 11.95 3.54
CA LEU A 7 -11.11 11.84 4.90
C LEU A 7 -12.63 11.64 4.88
N VAL A 8 -13.33 12.35 3.98
CA VAL A 8 -14.78 12.23 3.80
C VAL A 8 -15.15 10.85 3.25
N SER A 9 -14.35 10.28 2.30
CA SER A 9 -14.61 8.96 1.75
C SER A 9 -14.39 7.85 2.80
N VAL A 10 -13.36 7.96 3.63
CA VAL A 10 -13.10 7.01 4.73
C VAL A 10 -14.22 7.07 5.78
N ILE A 11 -14.67 8.27 6.15
CA ILE A 11 -15.79 8.46 7.10
C ILE A 11 -17.09 7.89 6.51
N LEU A 12 -17.34 8.06 5.20
CA LEU A 12 -18.55 7.54 4.54
C LEU A 12 -18.55 6.00 4.49
N ILE A 13 -17.38 5.37 4.25
CA ILE A 13 -17.21 3.91 4.27
C ILE A 13 -17.46 3.38 5.69
N LEU A 14 -16.90 4.03 6.71
CA LEU A 14 -17.14 3.67 8.12
C LEU A 14 -18.61 3.83 8.51
N TYR A 15 -19.30 4.85 7.98
CA TYR A 15 -20.72 5.08 8.27
C TYR A 15 -21.64 4.08 7.57
N MET A 16 -21.31 3.64 6.34
CA MET A 16 -22.04 2.60 5.63
C MET A 16 -21.83 1.19 6.25
N ALA A 17 -20.74 0.97 6.97
CA ALA A 17 -20.49 -0.26 7.70
C ALA A 17 -21.25 -0.36 9.03
N SER A 18 -21.85 0.75 9.50
CA SER A 18 -22.53 0.82 10.80
C SER A 18 -23.67 -0.19 11.08
N PRO A 19 -24.44 -0.72 10.11
CA PRO A 19 -25.46 -1.74 10.39
C PRO A 19 -24.89 -3.13 10.68
N LEU A 20 -23.59 -3.36 10.49
CA LEU A 20 -22.92 -4.64 10.75
C LEU A 20 -22.35 -4.74 12.18
N PHE A 21 -22.56 -3.71 13.01
CA PHE A 21 -22.15 -3.69 14.41
C PHE A 21 -22.97 -4.67 15.25
N GLY A 22 -22.33 -5.66 15.83
CA GLY A 22 -22.96 -6.61 16.75
C GLY A 22 -22.68 -8.07 16.45
N GLN A 23 -21.88 -8.37 15.42
CA GLN A 23 -21.42 -9.73 15.17
C GLN A 23 -20.30 -10.13 16.14
N SER A 24 -20.24 -11.40 16.54
CA SER A 24 -19.12 -11.91 17.32
C SER A 24 -17.81 -11.84 16.51
N ALA A 25 -16.65 -11.81 17.19
CA ALA A 25 -15.36 -11.75 16.52
C ALA A 25 -15.16 -12.89 15.47
N ASP A 26 -15.79 -14.04 15.69
CA ASP A 26 -15.78 -15.19 14.77
C ASP A 26 -16.66 -15.00 13.53
N GLU A 27 -17.59 -14.04 13.54
CA GLU A 27 -18.54 -13.79 12.45
C GLU A 27 -18.11 -12.64 11.53
N LYS A 28 -17.13 -11.84 11.95
CA LYS A 28 -16.66 -10.68 11.18
C LYS A 28 -15.88 -11.12 9.97
N ARG A 29 -16.46 -10.85 8.82
CA ARG A 29 -15.90 -11.29 7.53
C ARG A 29 -15.11 -10.24 6.80
N PHE A 30 -15.23 -8.98 7.18
CA PHE A 30 -14.53 -7.90 6.52
C PHE A 30 -13.64 -7.14 7.49
N ALA A 31 -12.46 -6.75 7.01
CA ALA A 31 -11.56 -5.84 7.70
C ALA A 31 -11.10 -4.74 6.74
N PHE A 32 -11.33 -3.50 7.13
CA PHE A 32 -10.75 -2.33 6.46
C PHE A 32 -9.52 -1.88 7.22
N ARG A 33 -8.41 -1.73 6.54
CA ARG A 33 -7.13 -1.28 7.11
C ARG A 33 -6.63 -0.07 6.35
N THR A 34 -6.12 0.90 7.06
CA THR A 34 -5.62 2.16 6.49
C THR A 34 -4.27 2.54 7.07
N ALA A 35 -3.42 3.06 6.23
CA ALA A 35 -2.17 3.75 6.54
C ALA A 35 -2.18 5.13 5.89
N PHE A 36 -1.13 5.92 6.09
CA PHE A 36 -1.03 7.25 5.47
C PHE A 36 -1.06 7.21 3.94
N VAL A 37 -0.54 6.15 3.35
CA VAL A 37 -0.30 6.04 1.89
C VAL A 37 -1.00 4.84 1.26
N ALA A 38 -1.63 3.97 2.05
CA ALA A 38 -2.23 2.74 1.56
C ALA A 38 -3.50 2.37 2.31
N HIS A 39 -4.41 1.72 1.63
CA HIS A 39 -5.68 1.22 2.16
C HIS A 39 -5.89 -0.20 1.69
N ALA A 40 -6.48 -1.04 2.53
CA ALA A 40 -6.81 -2.42 2.21
C ALA A 40 -8.19 -2.79 2.74
N LEU A 41 -8.95 -3.51 1.93
CA LEU A 41 -10.19 -4.17 2.32
C LEU A 41 -9.96 -5.67 2.19
N THR A 42 -10.10 -6.42 3.29
CA THR A 42 -9.88 -7.86 3.34
C THR A 42 -11.18 -8.56 3.67
N TYR A 43 -11.48 -9.63 2.96
CA TYR A 43 -12.54 -10.59 3.27
C TYR A 43 -11.93 -11.83 3.92
N ASN A 44 -12.37 -12.19 5.11
CA ASN A 44 -11.91 -13.35 5.84
C ASN A 44 -12.59 -14.61 5.29
N LEU A 45 -11.83 -15.49 4.67
CA LEU A 45 -12.31 -16.77 4.16
C LEU A 45 -12.60 -17.75 5.31
N ASP A 46 -11.73 -17.71 6.31
CA ASP A 46 -11.84 -18.46 7.56
C ASP A 46 -11.13 -17.69 8.70
N LYS A 47 -10.91 -18.34 9.83
CA LYS A 47 -10.26 -17.70 10.99
C LYS A 47 -8.84 -17.22 10.71
N GLN A 48 -8.10 -17.88 9.82
CA GLN A 48 -6.69 -17.64 9.58
C GLN A 48 -6.41 -17.02 8.22
N ASN A 49 -7.31 -17.21 7.24
CA ASN A 49 -7.09 -16.86 5.86
C ASN A 49 -8.00 -15.73 5.41
N GLY A 50 -7.42 -14.74 4.74
CA GLY A 50 -8.14 -13.63 4.15
C GLY A 50 -7.61 -13.24 2.77
N VAL A 51 -8.50 -12.79 1.92
CA VAL A 51 -8.18 -12.22 0.62
C VAL A 51 -8.73 -10.82 0.53
N GLY A 52 -8.06 -9.96 -0.20
CA GLY A 52 -8.50 -8.59 -0.24
C GLY A 52 -7.97 -7.82 -1.43
N PHE A 53 -8.40 -6.57 -1.47
CA PHE A 53 -7.96 -5.56 -2.42
C PHE A 53 -7.26 -4.43 -1.65
N HIS A 54 -6.19 -3.90 -2.23
CA HIS A 54 -5.49 -2.76 -1.68
C HIS A 54 -5.19 -1.72 -2.75
N PHE A 55 -5.04 -0.49 -2.32
CA PHE A 55 -4.64 0.62 -3.17
C PHE A 55 -3.91 1.69 -2.36
N GLY A 56 -3.09 2.46 -3.02
CA GLY A 56 -2.35 3.52 -2.36
C GLY A 56 -1.72 4.50 -3.33
N GLN A 57 -1.27 5.61 -2.74
CA GLN A 57 -0.57 6.67 -3.45
C GLN A 57 0.32 7.43 -2.49
N PHE A 58 1.55 7.72 -2.92
CA PHE A 58 2.44 8.60 -2.17
C PHE A 58 3.32 9.42 -3.09
N THR A 59 3.81 10.52 -2.56
CA THR A 59 4.82 11.38 -3.19
C THR A 59 5.97 11.58 -2.22
N THR A 60 7.18 11.34 -2.68
CA THR A 60 8.42 11.53 -1.92
C THR A 60 9.31 12.53 -2.64
N GLU A 61 9.80 13.52 -1.90
CA GLU A 61 10.91 14.37 -2.35
C GLU A 61 12.21 13.61 -2.15
N ILE A 62 13.00 13.51 -3.20
CA ILE A 62 14.26 12.73 -3.21
C ILE A 62 15.45 13.69 -3.10
N ASN A 63 15.53 14.67 -4.00
CA ASN A 63 16.60 15.68 -4.11
C ASN A 63 18.02 15.05 -4.20
N GLU A 64 18.13 13.94 -4.91
CA GLU A 64 19.38 13.21 -5.14
C GLU A 64 19.48 12.82 -6.62
N ASP A 65 20.69 12.77 -7.15
CA ASP A 65 20.99 12.32 -8.52
C ASP A 65 20.12 13.01 -9.60
N ASN A 66 19.91 14.34 -9.48
CA ASN A 66 19.04 15.13 -10.36
C ASN A 66 17.57 14.72 -10.37
N VAL A 67 17.14 13.89 -9.43
CA VAL A 67 15.75 13.47 -9.22
C VAL A 67 15.15 14.30 -8.10
N LYS A 68 14.07 15.02 -8.39
CA LYS A 68 13.38 15.90 -7.44
C LYS A 68 12.28 15.17 -6.68
N THR A 69 11.40 14.49 -7.39
CA THR A 69 10.25 13.80 -6.78
C THR A 69 10.00 12.44 -7.41
N LEU A 70 9.49 11.53 -6.59
CA LEU A 70 8.89 10.28 -6.99
C LEU A 70 7.43 10.25 -6.54
N GLU A 71 6.51 10.12 -7.47
CA GLU A 71 5.10 9.87 -7.20
C GLU A 71 4.81 8.42 -7.57
N LYS A 72 4.20 7.66 -6.65
CA LYS A 72 3.81 6.27 -6.90
C LYS A 72 2.35 6.07 -6.57
N SER A 73 1.63 5.43 -7.50
CA SER A 73 0.27 4.95 -7.30
C SER A 73 0.21 3.46 -7.58
N PHE A 74 -0.55 2.72 -6.79
CA PHE A 74 -0.67 1.28 -6.94
C PHE A 74 -2.04 0.78 -6.47
N TYR A 75 -2.45 -0.35 -7.02
CA TYR A 75 -3.61 -1.11 -6.61
C TYR A 75 -3.38 -2.59 -6.87
N GLY A 76 -4.10 -3.45 -6.15
CA GLY A 76 -3.90 -4.88 -6.34
C GLY A 76 -4.63 -5.74 -5.33
N PHE A 77 -4.23 -7.00 -5.28
CA PHE A 77 -4.81 -8.00 -4.40
C PHE A 77 -3.84 -8.38 -3.29
N ASN A 78 -4.39 -8.74 -2.14
CA ASN A 78 -3.61 -9.27 -1.04
C ASN A 78 -4.19 -10.59 -0.54
N TYR A 79 -3.31 -11.44 -0.06
CA TYR A 79 -3.63 -12.63 0.71
C TYR A 79 -2.98 -12.51 2.07
N ALA A 80 -3.75 -12.67 3.13
CA ALA A 80 -3.30 -12.62 4.51
C ALA A 80 -3.47 -13.98 5.17
N TYR A 81 -2.46 -14.42 5.89
CA TYR A 81 -2.49 -15.58 6.76
C TYR A 81 -2.12 -15.15 8.19
N ALA A 82 -2.98 -15.44 9.15
CA ALA A 82 -2.73 -15.25 10.57
C ALA A 82 -2.48 -16.61 11.24
N PHE A 83 -1.48 -16.68 12.13
CA PHE A 83 -1.12 -17.95 12.77
C PHE A 83 -2.18 -18.42 13.79
N ASP A 84 -2.85 -17.48 14.43
CA ASP A 84 -3.94 -17.76 15.38
C ASP A 84 -5.29 -17.42 14.77
N CYS A 85 -5.58 -16.11 14.57
CA CYS A 85 -6.76 -15.65 13.86
C CYS A 85 -6.58 -14.24 13.31
N LEU A 86 -7.37 -13.89 12.25
CA LEU A 86 -7.33 -12.58 11.61
C LEU A 86 -7.95 -11.45 12.47
N ASN A 87 -8.83 -11.81 13.41
CA ASN A 87 -9.55 -10.89 14.27
C ASN A 87 -9.15 -11.06 15.76
N CYS A 88 -7.92 -11.45 16.02
CA CYS A 88 -7.33 -11.51 17.35
C CYS A 88 -5.86 -11.09 17.30
N ASP A 89 -5.23 -11.02 18.45
CA ASP A 89 -3.79 -10.83 18.55
C ASP A 89 -3.08 -12.01 17.89
N SER A 90 -2.31 -11.75 16.87
CA SER A 90 -1.66 -12.82 16.09
C SER A 90 -0.45 -12.34 15.32
N TYR A 91 0.53 -13.23 15.13
CA TYR A 91 1.48 -13.10 14.06
C TYR A 91 0.80 -13.33 12.72
N PHE A 92 1.28 -12.65 11.69
CA PHE A 92 0.73 -12.78 10.34
C PHE A 92 1.81 -12.78 9.26
N ILE A 93 1.43 -13.28 8.10
CA ILE A 93 2.12 -13.07 6.83
C ILE A 93 1.09 -12.54 5.85
N VAL A 94 1.43 -11.48 5.14
CA VAL A 94 0.59 -10.96 4.05
C VAL A 94 1.42 -10.82 2.78
N THR A 95 0.82 -11.26 1.67
CA THR A 95 1.39 -11.11 0.34
C THR A 95 0.55 -10.09 -0.42
N PHE A 96 1.21 -9.11 -1.04
CA PHE A 96 0.59 -8.11 -1.89
C PHE A 96 1.07 -8.31 -3.32
N LEU A 97 0.13 -8.50 -4.24
CA LEU A 97 0.36 -8.43 -5.68
C LEU A 97 -0.30 -7.17 -6.21
N ASN A 98 0.48 -6.25 -6.73
CA ASN A 98 -0.02 -4.96 -7.18
C ASN A 98 0.40 -4.66 -8.61
N ASN A 99 -0.39 -3.80 -9.23
CA ASN A 99 -0.05 -3.07 -10.44
C ASN A 99 0.08 -1.60 -10.07
N GLY A 100 1.01 -0.88 -10.69
CA GLY A 100 1.24 0.49 -10.31
C GLY A 100 1.91 1.32 -11.39
N SER A 101 1.94 2.62 -11.14
CA SER A 101 2.63 3.60 -11.94
C SER A 101 3.50 4.48 -11.05
N SER A 102 4.71 4.75 -11.51
CA SER A 102 5.68 5.62 -10.88
C SER A 102 5.99 6.79 -11.81
N VAL A 103 5.91 8.01 -11.31
CA VAL A 103 6.30 9.22 -12.04
C VAL A 103 7.51 9.84 -11.35
N ILE A 104 8.62 9.91 -12.06
CA ILE A 104 9.84 10.59 -11.62
C ILE A 104 9.88 11.96 -12.26
N THR A 105 10.04 13.01 -11.44
CA THR A 105 10.29 14.37 -11.90
C THR A 105 11.75 14.72 -11.60
N THR A 106 12.47 15.19 -12.60
CA THR A 106 13.86 15.63 -12.50
C THR A 106 13.98 17.13 -12.22
N ASP A 107 15.18 17.61 -11.86
CA ASP A 107 15.43 18.99 -11.48
C ASP A 107 15.15 20.01 -12.59
N ASP A 108 15.26 19.60 -13.85
CA ASP A 108 14.91 20.43 -15.01
C ASP A 108 13.39 20.44 -15.30
N GLY A 109 12.61 19.69 -14.50
CA GLY A 109 11.16 19.55 -14.63
C GLY A 109 10.71 18.56 -15.71
N SER A 110 11.61 17.75 -16.27
CA SER A 110 11.23 16.62 -17.11
C SER A 110 10.56 15.53 -16.27
N THR A 111 9.63 14.79 -16.87
CA THR A 111 8.91 13.71 -16.19
C THR A 111 9.03 12.40 -16.94
N TYR A 112 9.25 11.32 -16.20
CA TYR A 112 9.39 9.95 -16.71
C TYR A 112 8.38 9.08 -16.01
N THR A 113 7.50 8.43 -16.78
CA THR A 113 6.45 7.55 -16.26
C THR A 113 6.83 6.11 -16.50
N TYR A 114 6.75 5.31 -15.45
CA TYR A 114 6.97 3.88 -15.45
C TYR A 114 5.70 3.19 -14.99
N SER A 115 5.41 2.02 -15.53
CA SER A 115 4.31 1.19 -15.09
C SER A 115 4.70 -0.28 -15.03
N GLY A 116 4.05 -1.04 -14.18
CA GLY A 116 4.35 -2.45 -14.03
C GLY A 116 3.69 -3.10 -12.83
N TRP A 117 4.19 -4.27 -12.49
CA TRP A 117 3.67 -5.05 -11.38
C TRP A 117 4.68 -5.13 -10.24
N GLY A 118 4.16 -5.41 -9.04
CA GLY A 118 4.97 -5.58 -7.83
C GLY A 118 4.44 -6.70 -6.96
N LEU A 119 5.36 -7.31 -6.23
CA LEU A 119 5.10 -8.35 -5.25
C LEU A 119 5.79 -7.97 -3.95
N SER A 120 5.07 -8.02 -2.83
CA SER A 120 5.68 -7.90 -1.51
C SER A 120 5.16 -8.96 -0.57
N VAL A 121 6.03 -9.40 0.34
CA VAL A 121 5.69 -10.35 1.40
C VAL A 121 6.10 -9.72 2.72
N VAL A 122 5.14 -9.51 3.60
CA VAL A 122 5.33 -8.83 4.87
C VAL A 122 4.92 -9.76 6.00
N GLY A 123 5.79 -9.93 6.98
CA GLY A 123 5.49 -10.61 8.24
C GLY A 123 5.43 -9.59 9.37
N GLY A 124 4.62 -9.87 10.39
CA GLY A 124 4.47 -8.97 11.51
C GLY A 124 3.52 -9.46 12.59
N TYR A 125 3.04 -8.52 13.37
CA TYR A 125 2.10 -8.78 14.46
C TYR A 125 0.92 -7.82 14.38
N SER A 126 -0.29 -8.33 14.67
CA SER A 126 -1.55 -7.59 14.77
C SER A 126 -2.02 -7.61 16.21
N TRP A 127 -2.30 -6.43 16.76
CA TRP A 127 -3.01 -6.25 18.01
C TRP A 127 -4.48 -5.97 17.70
N TYR A 128 -5.37 -6.67 18.37
CA TYR A 128 -6.80 -6.55 18.20
C TYR A 128 -7.47 -6.09 19.50
N PHE A 129 -8.23 -5.01 19.45
CA PHE A 129 -8.85 -4.39 20.60
C PHE A 129 -10.35 -4.72 20.67
N GLU A 130 -10.93 -4.64 21.86
CA GLU A 130 -12.34 -5.00 22.16
C GLU A 130 -13.38 -4.25 21.30
N ASN A 131 -13.03 -3.10 20.75
CA ASN A 131 -13.90 -2.29 19.88
C ASN A 131 -13.67 -2.56 18.38
N ASP A 132 -13.13 -3.74 18.03
CA ASP A 132 -12.87 -4.18 16.65
C ASP A 132 -11.81 -3.40 15.89
N ILE A 133 -11.11 -2.55 16.57
CA ILE A 133 -9.94 -1.85 16.05
C ILE A 133 -8.74 -2.80 16.09
N SER A 134 -7.94 -2.78 15.06
CA SER A 134 -6.66 -3.47 15.02
C SER A 134 -5.52 -2.49 14.69
N VAL A 135 -4.36 -2.76 15.26
CA VAL A 135 -3.10 -2.13 14.86
C VAL A 135 -2.18 -3.22 14.34
N VAL A 136 -1.66 -3.03 13.16
CA VAL A 136 -0.85 -4.01 12.44
C VAL A 136 0.53 -3.41 12.19
N LEU A 137 1.56 -4.05 12.68
CA LEU A 137 2.96 -3.68 12.45
C LEU A 137 3.71 -4.84 11.82
N GLY A 138 4.41 -4.57 10.74
CA GLY A 138 5.19 -5.58 10.05
C GLY A 138 6.28 -5.00 9.18
N ALA A 139 7.06 -5.89 8.59
CA ALA A 139 8.04 -5.53 7.58
C ALA A 139 8.35 -6.73 6.68
N GLY A 140 8.84 -6.45 5.49
CA GLY A 140 9.27 -7.50 4.58
C GLY A 140 9.77 -6.98 3.23
N PRO A 141 10.27 -7.87 2.39
CA PRO A 141 10.79 -7.51 1.09
C PRO A 141 9.67 -7.15 0.10
N ALA A 142 10.01 -6.24 -0.81
CA ALA A 142 9.19 -5.91 -1.96
C ALA A 142 10.03 -5.91 -3.24
N TYR A 143 9.44 -6.43 -4.30
CA TYR A 143 9.99 -6.42 -5.65
C TYR A 143 9.00 -5.75 -6.59
N SER A 144 9.49 -4.91 -7.51
CA SER A 144 8.69 -4.36 -8.60
C SER A 144 9.42 -4.51 -9.93
N SER A 145 8.67 -4.80 -10.99
CA SER A 145 9.14 -4.82 -12.36
C SER A 145 8.34 -3.78 -13.12
N GLU A 146 8.94 -2.61 -13.26
CA GLU A 146 8.33 -1.45 -13.94
C GLU A 146 9.14 -1.11 -15.18
N SER A 147 8.46 -0.84 -16.27
CA SER A 147 9.05 -0.40 -17.55
C SER A 147 8.64 1.03 -17.85
N LYS A 148 9.52 1.77 -18.52
CA LYS A 148 9.23 3.13 -18.96
C LYS A 148 8.09 3.11 -19.99
N GLU A 149 7.04 3.85 -19.71
CA GLU A 149 5.84 3.97 -20.54
C GLU A 149 5.86 5.24 -21.37
N SER A 150 6.27 6.36 -20.76
CA SER A 150 6.30 7.65 -21.42
C SER A 150 7.31 8.59 -20.78
N GLU A 151 7.72 9.61 -21.56
CA GLU A 151 8.59 10.68 -21.09
C GLU A 151 8.12 12.03 -21.63
N ASN A 152 8.24 13.08 -20.81
CA ASN A 152 8.01 14.46 -21.20
C ASN A 152 9.25 15.27 -20.86
N ILE A 153 10.11 15.46 -21.86
CA ILE A 153 11.43 16.09 -21.74
C ILE A 153 11.27 17.60 -21.89
N LYS A 154 11.73 18.35 -20.89
CA LYS A 154 11.72 19.82 -20.89
C LYS A 154 13.09 20.45 -21.22
N SER A 155 14.14 19.65 -21.16
CA SER A 155 15.50 20.14 -21.40
C SER A 155 16.39 19.03 -21.97
N ASP A 156 17.37 19.40 -22.78
CA ASP A 156 18.33 18.47 -23.39
C ASP A 156 19.43 17.99 -22.42
N LYS A 157 19.29 18.22 -21.12
CA LYS A 157 20.29 17.84 -20.10
C LYS A 157 20.45 16.34 -19.87
N GLY A 158 19.53 15.51 -20.42
CA GLY A 158 19.72 14.06 -20.47
C GLY A 158 19.51 13.31 -19.16
N PHE A 159 18.71 13.85 -18.21
CA PHE A 159 18.43 13.21 -16.90
C PHE A 159 17.58 11.93 -16.97
N GLY A 160 17.25 11.46 -18.17
CA GLY A 160 16.52 10.19 -18.34
C GLY A 160 17.28 8.98 -17.80
N LYS A 161 18.61 9.00 -17.88
CA LYS A 161 19.45 7.94 -17.31
C LYS A 161 19.37 7.95 -15.78
N ASP A 162 19.36 9.10 -15.14
CA ASP A 162 19.25 9.22 -13.68
C ASP A 162 17.88 8.70 -13.20
N ALA A 163 16.81 8.97 -13.95
CA ALA A 163 15.49 8.43 -13.69
C ALA A 163 15.45 6.89 -13.82
N ASP A 164 16.07 6.33 -14.87
CA ASP A 164 16.14 4.88 -15.07
C ASP A 164 16.96 4.19 -13.95
N GLU A 165 18.12 4.74 -13.57
CA GLU A 165 18.94 4.24 -12.47
C GLU A 165 18.18 4.31 -11.12
N ARG A 166 17.38 5.35 -10.92
CA ARG A 166 16.55 5.45 -9.71
C ARG A 166 15.48 4.37 -9.66
N MET A 167 14.81 4.09 -10.79
CA MET A 167 13.83 3.02 -10.87
C MET A 167 14.46 1.66 -10.60
N GLU A 168 15.66 1.41 -11.12
CA GLU A 168 16.39 0.17 -10.83
C GLU A 168 16.70 0.02 -9.33
N LYS A 169 17.16 1.08 -8.67
CA LYS A 169 17.44 1.07 -7.22
C LYS A 169 16.20 0.74 -6.37
N ILE A 170 15.01 1.16 -6.77
CA ILE A 170 13.78 0.90 -6.02
C ILE A 170 13.02 -0.37 -6.47
N SER A 171 13.50 -1.06 -7.49
CA SER A 171 12.88 -2.29 -7.99
C SER A 171 12.93 -3.43 -6.95
N PHE A 172 13.92 -3.43 -6.08
CA PHE A 172 14.01 -4.34 -4.95
C PHE A 172 14.28 -3.57 -3.65
N LEU A 173 13.33 -3.65 -2.72
CA LEU A 173 13.45 -3.11 -1.38
C LEU A 173 13.50 -4.28 -0.39
N PRO A 174 14.63 -4.49 0.31
CA PRO A 174 14.79 -5.62 1.21
C PRO A 174 13.89 -5.53 2.45
N LEU A 175 13.50 -4.32 2.83
CA LEU A 175 12.66 -4.08 3.99
C LEU A 175 11.70 -2.90 3.73
N VAL A 176 10.42 -3.22 3.56
CA VAL A 176 9.33 -2.24 3.52
C VAL A 176 8.56 -2.32 4.83
N PRO A 177 8.52 -1.25 5.63
CA PRO A 177 7.72 -1.24 6.85
C PRO A 177 6.23 -1.16 6.52
N LEU A 178 5.43 -1.84 7.33
CA LEU A 178 3.98 -1.83 7.26
C LEU A 178 3.42 -1.37 8.61
N LEU A 179 2.61 -0.32 8.61
CA LEU A 179 1.83 0.11 9.76
C LEU A 179 0.41 0.43 9.29
N PHE A 180 -0.55 -0.35 9.76
CA PHE A 180 -1.96 -0.11 9.50
C PHE A 180 -2.75 0.03 10.81
N VAL A 181 -3.78 0.85 10.75
CA VAL A 181 -4.90 0.83 11.70
C VAL A 181 -6.10 0.28 10.95
N GLY A 182 -6.81 -0.66 11.55
CA GLY A 182 -7.92 -1.35 10.92
C GLY A 182 -9.16 -1.40 11.78
N TYR A 183 -10.27 -1.72 11.12
CA TYR A 183 -11.55 -2.00 11.73
C TYR A 183 -12.16 -3.24 11.07
N SER A 184 -12.64 -4.19 11.89
CA SER A 184 -13.29 -5.42 11.42
C SER A 184 -14.80 -5.37 11.65
N PHE A 185 -15.60 -5.87 10.68
CA PHE A 185 -17.06 -5.81 10.69
C PHE A 185 -17.70 -7.00 9.94
#